data_c9870e92ad4575e5800caa6834d98d3f
#
_entry.id   c9870e92ad4575e5800caa6834d98d3f
#
_cell.length_a   1.000
_cell.length_b   1.000
_cell.length_c   1.000
_cell.angle_alpha   90.00
_cell.angle_beta   90.00
_cell.angle_gamma   90.00
#
_symmetry.space_group_name_H-M   'P 1'
#
loop_
_entity.id
_entity.type
_entity.pdbx_description
1 polymer ?
#
loop_
_entity_poly.entity_id
_entity_poly.type
_entity_poly.pdbx_seq_one_letter_code
_entity_poly.pdbx_strand_id
1 'polypeptide(L)'
;VELTAKFTFQLADQQIVLYKVFYVTVKGDPNADNRSTLYQNKLDEALTAHLTDAVTGEALDKANVVNDIQFPTTRDLKIDGKYTPVVITSSDPGVIEAPTTPNSARVWVYRPLPGESAKTVTLTVKILDRPNGPQPGDNLSAMRVLASKEIKVTVQPLTQAEIDAEVALMELVKVKVNYWNGIRNANVERDNV
;
A
#
# COMPACT_ATOMS: atom_id res chain seq x y z
N VAL A 1 -29.40 17.65 5.54
CA VAL A 1 -29.04 17.58 4.13
C VAL A 1 -30.19 18.11 3.30
N GLU A 2 -29.93 19.00 2.38
CA GLU A 2 -30.89 19.50 1.40
C GLU A 2 -30.84 18.62 0.14
N LEU A 3 -31.99 18.12 -0.29
CA LEU A 3 -32.16 17.34 -1.50
C LEU A 3 -33.12 18.09 -2.43
N THR A 4 -32.71 18.29 -3.68
CA THR A 4 -33.58 18.90 -4.69
C THR A 4 -34.00 17.86 -5.71
N ALA A 5 -35.30 17.58 -5.81
CA ALA A 5 -35.84 16.76 -6.89
C ALA A 5 -36.31 17.66 -8.04
N LYS A 6 -35.92 17.28 -9.25
CA LYS A 6 -36.36 17.90 -10.51
C LYS A 6 -37.40 17.02 -11.16
N PHE A 7 -38.58 17.55 -11.37
CA PHE A 7 -39.66 16.89 -12.10
C PHE A 7 -39.85 17.58 -13.46
N THR A 8 -39.86 16.78 -14.52
CA THR A 8 -40.04 17.29 -15.88
C THR A 8 -41.30 16.64 -16.47
N PHE A 9 -42.25 17.46 -16.88
CA PHE A 9 -43.50 17.05 -17.49
C PHE A 9 -43.59 17.60 -18.91
N GLN A 10 -44.09 16.82 -19.82
CA GLN A 10 -44.45 17.26 -21.18
C GLN A 10 -45.96 17.49 -21.22
N LEU A 11 -46.37 18.71 -21.51
CA LEU A 11 -47.78 19.07 -21.70
C LEU A 11 -47.95 19.67 -23.08
N ALA A 12 -48.51 18.90 -24.01
CA ALA A 12 -48.55 19.24 -25.43
C ALA A 12 -47.16 19.61 -25.97
N ASP A 13 -46.93 20.80 -26.47
CA ASP A 13 -45.68 21.26 -27.03
C ASP A 13 -44.76 22.01 -25.99
N GLN A 14 -45.17 22.03 -24.73
CA GLN A 14 -44.44 22.71 -23.65
C GLN A 14 -43.87 21.74 -22.66
N GLN A 15 -42.62 21.97 -22.30
CA GLN A 15 -41.95 21.26 -21.19
C GLN A 15 -42.06 22.09 -19.90
N ILE A 16 -42.66 21.50 -18.89
CA ILE A 16 -42.79 22.11 -17.55
C ILE A 16 -41.73 21.44 -16.63
N VAL A 17 -40.90 22.26 -16.01
CA VAL A 17 -39.90 21.79 -15.04
C VAL A 17 -40.25 22.33 -13.68
N LEU A 18 -40.46 21.43 -12.72
CA LEU A 18 -40.71 21.76 -11.33
C LEU A 18 -39.55 21.29 -10.47
N TYR A 19 -39.19 22.09 -9.48
CA TYR A 19 -38.19 21.73 -8.47
C TYR A 19 -38.88 21.63 -7.12
N LYS A 20 -38.58 20.58 -6.39
CA LYS A 20 -39.02 20.40 -5.00
C LYS A 20 -37.80 20.19 -4.11
N VAL A 21 -37.65 21.06 -3.14
CA VAL A 21 -36.59 20.94 -2.11
C VAL A 21 -37.14 20.16 -0.92
N PHE A 22 -36.35 19.19 -0.47
CA PHE A 22 -36.62 18.38 0.72
C PHE A 22 -35.49 18.57 1.70
N TYR A 23 -35.81 18.83 2.93
CA TYR A 23 -34.84 18.84 4.04
C TYR A 23 -34.90 17.50 4.76
N VAL A 24 -33.79 16.76 4.68
CA VAL A 24 -33.68 15.46 5.35
C VAL A 24 -32.72 15.60 6.52
N THR A 25 -33.19 15.27 7.70
CA THR A 25 -32.32 15.13 8.86
C THR A 25 -31.71 13.73 8.85
N VAL A 26 -30.41 13.66 8.58
CA VAL A 26 -29.66 12.41 8.71
C VAL A 26 -29.34 12.27 10.21
N LYS A 27 -29.98 11.31 10.86
CA LYS A 27 -29.60 10.94 12.24
C LYS A 27 -28.22 10.30 12.19
N GLY A 28 -27.32 10.74 13.06
CA GLY A 28 -26.03 10.06 13.27
C GLY A 28 -26.28 8.60 13.66
N ASP A 29 -25.42 7.71 13.18
CA ASP A 29 -25.42 6.31 13.64
C ASP A 29 -25.09 6.31 15.14
N PRO A 30 -25.98 5.86 16.04
CA PRO A 30 -25.70 5.80 17.47
C PRO A 30 -24.53 4.87 17.82
N ASN A 31 -24.12 4.03 16.86
CA ASN A 31 -22.97 3.14 16.98
C ASN A 31 -21.71 3.65 16.22
N ALA A 32 -21.72 4.89 15.72
CA ALA A 32 -20.61 5.43 14.94
C ALA A 32 -19.29 5.38 15.73
N ASP A 33 -19.31 5.69 17.01
CA ASP A 33 -18.14 5.62 17.89
C ASP A 33 -17.68 4.18 18.09
N ASN A 34 -18.60 3.24 18.23
CA ASN A 34 -18.27 1.81 18.33
C ASN A 34 -17.68 1.27 17.03
N ARG A 35 -18.15 1.74 15.87
CA ARG A 35 -17.60 1.34 14.58
C ARG A 35 -16.18 1.85 14.39
N SER A 36 -15.90 3.12 14.68
CA SER A 36 -14.56 3.67 14.61
C SER A 36 -13.59 2.91 15.50
N THR A 37 -13.99 2.61 16.74
CA THR A 37 -13.22 1.80 17.68
C THR A 37 -12.99 0.38 17.14
N LEU A 38 -14.01 -0.24 16.54
CA LEU A 38 -13.87 -1.57 15.94
C LEU A 38 -12.83 -1.60 14.82
N TYR A 39 -12.88 -0.63 13.91
CA TYR A 39 -11.92 -0.54 12.80
C TYR A 39 -10.50 -0.25 13.31
N GLN A 40 -10.36 0.61 14.32
CA GLN A 40 -9.06 0.89 14.93
C GLN A 40 -8.48 -0.35 15.60
N ASN A 41 -9.27 -1.07 16.39
CA ASN A 41 -8.83 -2.31 17.04
C ASN A 41 -8.40 -3.37 16.00
N LYS A 42 -9.17 -3.51 14.92
CA LYS A 42 -8.82 -4.43 13.83
C LYS A 42 -7.53 -4.04 13.11
N LEU A 43 -7.29 -2.76 12.90
CA LEU A 43 -6.04 -2.28 12.33
C LEU A 43 -4.86 -2.59 13.26
N ASP A 44 -5.00 -2.32 14.55
CA ASP A 44 -3.95 -2.56 15.54
C ASP A 44 -3.66 -4.07 15.68
N GLU A 45 -4.70 -4.91 15.68
CA GLU A 45 -4.59 -6.38 15.70
C GLU A 45 -3.84 -6.89 14.46
N ALA A 46 -4.25 -6.45 13.26
CA ALA A 46 -3.64 -6.86 12.00
C ALA A 46 -2.17 -6.40 11.89
N LEU A 47 -1.87 -5.17 12.29
CA LEU A 47 -0.48 -4.68 12.33
C LEU A 47 0.38 -5.46 13.33
N THR A 48 -0.19 -5.87 14.45
CA THR A 48 0.54 -6.69 15.43
C THR A 48 0.86 -8.07 14.89
N ALA A 49 -0.05 -8.67 14.14
CA ALA A 49 0.09 -10.03 13.61
C ALA A 49 0.88 -10.12 12.30
N HIS A 50 0.80 -9.10 11.44
CA HIS A 50 1.25 -9.19 10.04
C HIS A 50 2.21 -8.09 9.59
N LEU A 51 2.64 -7.19 10.49
CA LEU A 51 3.70 -6.24 10.17
C LEU A 51 5.04 -6.93 10.38
N THR A 52 5.66 -7.36 9.30
CA THR A 52 6.85 -8.20 9.34
C THR A 52 7.95 -7.67 8.43
N ASP A 53 9.16 -8.12 8.66
CA ASP A 53 10.26 -8.06 7.70
C ASP A 53 9.91 -8.96 6.51
N ALA A 54 9.97 -8.42 5.29
CA ALA A 54 9.50 -9.12 4.09
C ALA A 54 10.47 -10.23 3.61
N VAL A 55 11.68 -10.29 4.15
CA VAL A 55 12.70 -11.29 3.81
C VAL A 55 12.70 -12.41 4.83
N THR A 56 12.71 -12.07 6.12
CA THR A 56 12.77 -13.07 7.20
C THR A 56 11.40 -13.60 7.61
N GLY A 57 10.33 -12.82 7.39
CA GLY A 57 8.98 -13.12 7.86
C GLY A 57 8.78 -12.89 9.36
N GLU A 58 9.79 -12.45 10.07
CA GLU A 58 9.71 -12.14 11.51
C GLU A 58 9.01 -10.81 11.77
N ALA A 59 8.57 -10.58 13.01
CA ALA A 59 7.98 -9.31 13.41
C ALA A 59 8.95 -8.15 13.14
N LEU A 60 8.45 -7.06 12.56
CA LEU A 60 9.28 -5.92 12.17
C LEU A 60 9.95 -5.26 13.38
N ASP A 61 11.28 -5.24 13.40
CA ASP A 61 12.06 -4.37 14.29
C ASP A 61 12.04 -2.94 13.73
N LYS A 62 11.15 -2.12 14.27
CA LYS A 62 10.94 -0.74 13.83
C LYS A 62 12.17 0.17 14.06
N ALA A 63 13.05 -0.20 14.98
CA ALA A 63 14.27 0.56 15.28
C ALA A 63 15.43 0.19 14.34
N ASN A 64 15.34 -0.96 13.65
CA ASN A 64 16.43 -1.51 12.86
C ASN A 64 15.92 -2.12 11.55
N VAL A 65 15.36 -1.29 10.67
CA VAL A 65 14.85 -1.73 9.37
C VAL A 65 16.00 -1.84 8.37
N VAL A 66 16.21 -3.05 7.86
CA VAL A 66 17.28 -3.38 6.89
C VAL A 66 16.75 -4.05 5.63
N ASN A 67 15.51 -4.48 5.62
CA ASN A 67 14.83 -5.14 4.52
C ASN A 67 13.51 -4.43 4.18
N ASP A 68 12.89 -4.83 3.08
CA ASP A 68 11.52 -4.42 2.75
C ASP A 68 10.55 -4.81 3.87
N ILE A 69 9.44 -4.09 3.94
CA ILE A 69 8.45 -4.29 4.98
C ILE A 69 7.19 -4.93 4.38
N GLN A 70 6.69 -5.98 5.04
CA GLN A 70 5.41 -6.59 4.71
C GLN A 70 4.33 -6.06 5.67
N PHE A 71 3.28 -5.49 5.10
CA PHE A 71 2.10 -5.01 5.82
C PHE A 71 0.95 -6.01 5.74
N PRO A 72 -0.05 -5.92 6.64
CA PRO A 72 -1.29 -6.68 6.50
C PRO A 72 -2.00 -6.35 5.18
N THR A 73 -2.62 -7.36 4.61
CA THR A 73 -3.42 -7.25 3.39
C THR A 73 -4.88 -6.95 3.72
N THR A 74 -5.70 -6.65 2.71
CA THR A 74 -7.16 -6.55 2.88
C THR A 74 -7.81 -7.83 3.41
N ARG A 75 -7.16 -8.99 3.21
CA ARG A 75 -7.64 -10.28 3.73
C ARG A 75 -7.52 -10.36 5.25
N ASP A 76 -6.47 -9.74 5.79
CA ASP A 76 -6.18 -9.69 7.23
C ASP A 76 -7.09 -8.68 7.94
N LEU A 77 -7.64 -7.73 7.18
CA LEU A 77 -8.51 -6.65 7.67
C LEU A 77 -10.00 -6.85 7.32
N LYS A 78 -10.46 -8.10 7.28
CA LYS A 78 -11.89 -8.41 7.15
C LYS A 78 -12.66 -7.95 8.38
N ILE A 79 -13.72 -7.16 8.14
CA ILE A 79 -14.68 -6.74 9.16
C ILE A 79 -16.08 -7.12 8.67
N ASP A 80 -16.84 -7.85 9.48
CA ASP A 80 -18.17 -8.38 9.14
C ASP A 80 -18.19 -9.15 7.80
N GLY A 81 -17.13 -9.91 7.53
CA GLY A 81 -16.98 -10.67 6.30
C GLY A 81 -16.62 -9.86 5.06
N LYS A 82 -16.52 -8.54 5.16
CA LYS A 82 -16.20 -7.64 4.04
C LYS A 82 -14.73 -7.23 4.04
N TYR A 83 -14.15 -7.15 2.84
CA TYR A 83 -12.79 -6.64 2.65
C TYR A 83 -12.79 -5.12 2.71
N THR A 84 -11.82 -4.56 3.42
CA THR A 84 -11.61 -3.11 3.50
C THR A 84 -10.31 -2.73 2.79
N PRO A 85 -10.30 -1.65 1.99
CA PRO A 85 -9.08 -1.19 1.35
C PRO A 85 -8.09 -0.66 2.38
N VAL A 86 -6.82 -1.04 2.19
CA VAL A 86 -5.70 -0.52 2.96
C VAL A 86 -4.86 0.36 2.05
N VAL A 87 -4.55 1.55 2.51
CA VAL A 87 -3.65 2.48 1.85
C VAL A 87 -2.50 2.80 2.78
N ILE A 88 -1.28 2.72 2.27
CA ILE A 88 -0.06 3.06 2.98
C ILE A 88 0.54 4.28 2.31
N THR A 89 0.99 5.24 3.12
CA THR A 89 1.74 6.40 2.63
C THR A 89 3.02 6.58 3.44
N SER A 90 4.06 7.10 2.81
CA SER A 90 5.37 7.35 3.41
C SER A 90 5.63 8.84 3.53
N SER A 91 6.24 9.28 4.63
CA SER A 91 6.72 10.66 4.81
C SER A 91 7.99 10.95 4.00
N ASP A 92 8.71 9.90 3.59
CA ASP A 92 9.90 10.01 2.74
C ASP A 92 9.92 8.87 1.71
N PRO A 93 9.30 9.08 0.53
CA PRO A 93 9.24 8.06 -0.52
C PRO A 93 10.61 7.72 -1.13
N GLY A 94 11.63 8.55 -0.95
CA GLY A 94 12.99 8.27 -1.40
C GLY A 94 13.72 7.26 -0.52
N VAL A 95 13.24 7.04 0.71
CA VAL A 95 13.78 6.06 1.65
C VAL A 95 12.85 4.85 1.79
N ILE A 96 11.55 5.08 1.84
CA ILE A 96 10.56 4.00 1.85
C ILE A 96 9.47 4.32 0.83
N GLU A 97 9.40 3.53 -0.21
CA GLU A 97 8.38 3.66 -1.26
C GLU A 97 7.14 2.84 -0.89
N ALA A 98 6.04 3.54 -0.65
CA ALA A 98 4.75 2.92 -0.42
C ALA A 98 4.11 2.46 -1.74
N PRO A 99 3.34 1.37 -1.74
CA PRO A 99 2.71 0.87 -2.95
C PRO A 99 1.68 1.87 -3.50
N THR A 100 1.70 2.09 -4.80
CA THR A 100 0.73 2.94 -5.51
C THR A 100 -0.60 2.24 -5.74
N THR A 101 -0.60 0.91 -5.73
CA THR A 101 -1.81 0.10 -5.88
C THR A 101 -2.39 -0.25 -4.53
N PRO A 102 -3.69 0.04 -4.29
CA PRO A 102 -4.39 -0.41 -3.10
C PRO A 102 -4.26 -1.93 -2.94
N ASN A 103 -4.17 -2.38 -1.71
CA ASN A 103 -4.01 -3.80 -1.33
C ASN A 103 -2.64 -4.43 -1.62
N SER A 104 -1.69 -3.71 -2.20
CA SER A 104 -0.31 -4.15 -2.12
C SER A 104 0.18 -3.94 -0.70
N ALA A 105 0.74 -5.00 -0.14
CA ALA A 105 1.16 -5.01 1.26
C ALA A 105 2.68 -4.90 1.41
N ARG A 106 3.43 -4.98 0.32
CA ARG A 106 4.88 -4.85 0.33
C ARG A 106 5.28 -3.39 0.11
N VAL A 107 6.17 -2.91 0.95
CA VAL A 107 6.74 -1.57 0.94
C VAL A 107 8.25 -1.72 0.72
N TRP A 108 8.78 -1.02 -0.28
CA TRP A 108 10.18 -1.09 -0.67
C TRP A 108 11.03 -0.16 0.17
N VAL A 109 12.18 -0.64 0.63
CA VAL A 109 13.11 0.10 1.49
C VAL A 109 14.42 0.37 0.75
N TYR A 110 14.73 1.65 0.56
CA TYR A 110 15.98 2.12 -0.02
C TYR A 110 16.90 2.61 1.12
N ARG A 111 17.86 1.77 1.46
CA ARG A 111 18.77 2.03 2.58
C ARG A 111 19.79 3.12 2.22
N PRO A 112 20.10 4.04 3.16
CA PRO A 112 21.19 5.00 2.99
C PRO A 112 22.52 4.29 2.68
N LEU A 113 23.44 5.00 2.05
CA LEU A 113 24.77 4.47 1.72
C LEU A 113 25.66 4.30 2.98
N PRO A 114 26.73 3.51 2.90
CA PRO A 114 27.69 3.38 3.99
C PRO A 114 28.27 4.73 4.41
N GLY A 115 28.29 4.98 5.71
CA GLY A 115 28.75 6.25 6.29
C GLY A 115 27.67 7.33 6.39
N GLU A 116 26.51 7.15 5.77
CA GLU A 116 25.35 8.02 6.01
C GLU A 116 24.65 7.67 7.33
N SER A 117 23.86 8.62 7.83
CA SER A 117 23.06 8.41 9.04
C SER A 117 21.79 7.61 8.73
N ALA A 118 21.35 6.80 9.69
CA ALA A 118 20.05 6.15 9.65
C ALA A 118 18.91 7.18 9.44
N LYS A 119 17.87 6.80 8.71
CA LYS A 119 16.74 7.66 8.37
C LYS A 119 15.49 7.22 9.11
N THR A 120 14.83 8.15 9.78
CA THR A 120 13.53 7.88 10.41
C THR A 120 12.41 8.31 9.46
N VAL A 121 11.53 7.35 9.14
CA VAL A 121 10.39 7.55 8.24
C VAL A 121 9.10 7.24 9.00
N THR A 122 8.07 8.04 8.78
CA THR A 122 6.73 7.77 9.29
C THR A 122 5.88 7.18 8.16
N LEU A 123 5.38 5.96 8.39
CA LEU A 123 4.43 5.29 7.52
C LEU A 123 3.02 5.49 8.09
N THR A 124 2.10 5.97 7.28
CA THR A 124 0.70 6.11 7.68
C THR A 124 -0.14 5.05 6.97
N VAL A 125 -0.75 4.17 7.76
CA VAL A 125 -1.66 3.12 7.27
C VAL A 125 -3.09 3.59 7.49
N LYS A 126 -3.93 3.52 6.46
CA LYS A 126 -5.34 3.91 6.51
C LYS A 126 -6.24 2.80 6.02
N ILE A 127 -7.33 2.56 6.76
CA ILE A 127 -8.47 1.77 6.30
C ILE A 127 -9.51 2.71 5.73
N LEU A 128 -9.96 2.46 4.50
CA LEU A 128 -10.93 3.29 3.80
C LEU A 128 -12.32 2.64 3.78
N ASP A 129 -13.36 3.47 3.75
CA ASP A 129 -14.77 3.05 3.72
C ASP A 129 -15.18 2.54 2.33
N ARG A 130 -14.79 1.30 2.00
CA ARG A 130 -15.14 0.63 0.74
C ARG A 130 -15.34 -0.86 0.99
N PRO A 131 -16.56 -1.30 1.32
CA PRO A 131 -16.81 -2.66 1.82
C PRO A 131 -16.53 -3.81 0.83
N ASN A 132 -16.29 -3.53 -0.44
CA ASN A 132 -16.00 -4.55 -1.46
C ASN A 132 -14.58 -4.43 -2.04
N GLY A 133 -13.69 -3.74 -1.34
CA GLY A 133 -12.33 -3.43 -1.81
C GLY A 133 -12.30 -2.32 -2.87
N PRO A 134 -11.11 -1.80 -3.20
CA PRO A 134 -10.95 -0.77 -4.20
C PRO A 134 -11.29 -1.31 -5.59
N GLN A 135 -11.93 -0.48 -6.40
CA GLN A 135 -12.26 -0.77 -7.79
C GLN A 135 -11.39 0.11 -8.71
N PRO A 136 -11.13 -0.34 -9.95
CA PRO A 136 -10.48 0.50 -10.93
C PRO A 136 -11.23 1.84 -11.10
N GLY A 137 -10.52 2.96 -11.02
CA GLY A 137 -11.09 4.30 -11.12
C GLY A 137 -11.59 4.91 -9.81
N ASP A 138 -11.52 4.22 -8.69
CA ASP A 138 -11.84 4.78 -7.39
C ASP A 138 -10.89 5.93 -7.01
N ASN A 139 -11.46 7.06 -6.59
CA ASN A 139 -10.69 8.14 -5.99
C ASN A 139 -10.48 7.88 -4.50
N LEU A 140 -9.37 7.20 -4.17
CA LEU A 140 -9.06 6.81 -2.79
C LEU A 140 -8.90 8.01 -1.84
N SER A 141 -8.46 9.17 -2.35
CA SER A 141 -8.28 10.38 -1.52
C SER A 141 -9.60 11.00 -1.08
N ALA A 142 -10.69 10.73 -1.82
CA ALA A 142 -12.04 11.20 -1.48
C ALA A 142 -12.80 10.24 -0.56
N MET A 143 -12.26 9.04 -0.29
CA MET A 143 -12.91 8.07 0.57
C MET A 143 -12.76 8.44 2.05
N ARG A 144 -13.82 8.17 2.80
CA ARG A 144 -13.79 8.33 4.26
C ARG A 144 -12.78 7.37 4.89
N VAL A 145 -11.93 7.89 5.77
CA VAL A 145 -11.01 7.08 6.58
C VAL A 145 -11.77 6.52 7.78
N LEU A 146 -11.74 5.20 7.96
CA LEU A 146 -12.38 4.50 9.08
C LEU A 146 -11.43 4.32 10.26
N ALA A 147 -10.16 4.06 9.99
CA ALA A 147 -9.09 3.97 10.96
C ALA A 147 -7.77 4.40 10.34
N SER A 148 -6.85 4.87 11.16
CA SER A 148 -5.50 5.28 10.73
C SER A 148 -4.49 4.99 11.83
N LYS A 149 -3.27 4.58 11.42
CA LYS A 149 -2.15 4.36 12.34
C LYS A 149 -0.86 4.91 11.72
N GLU A 150 -0.14 5.67 12.51
CA GLU A 150 1.23 6.06 12.19
C GLU A 150 2.22 5.10 12.81
N ILE A 151 3.22 4.71 12.02
CA ILE A 151 4.28 3.79 12.39
C ILE A 151 5.59 4.47 12.05
N LYS A 152 6.37 4.80 13.06
CA LYS A 152 7.73 5.32 12.88
C LYS A 152 8.70 4.15 12.78
N VAL A 153 9.53 4.17 11.76
CA VAL A 153 10.58 3.17 11.52
C VAL A 153 11.91 3.87 11.28
N THR A 154 12.99 3.22 11.66
CA THR A 154 14.35 3.72 11.44
C THR A 154 15.07 2.78 10.47
N VAL A 155 15.33 3.28 9.26
CA VAL A 155 16.04 2.56 8.20
C VAL A 155 17.54 2.72 8.43
N GLN A 156 18.22 1.60 8.59
CA GLN A 156 19.68 1.56 8.81
C GLN A 156 20.44 1.69 7.49
N PRO A 157 21.58 2.36 7.47
CA PRO A 157 22.42 2.43 6.28
C PRO A 157 22.97 1.04 5.91
N LEU A 158 23.32 0.88 4.65
CA LEU A 158 24.11 -0.26 4.18
C LEU A 158 25.48 -0.25 4.87
N THR A 159 26.00 -1.41 5.16
CA THR A 159 27.40 -1.57 5.58
C THR A 159 28.30 -1.72 4.35
N GLN A 160 29.58 -1.36 4.45
CA GLN A 160 30.52 -1.59 3.38
C GLN A 160 30.65 -3.08 3.04
N ALA A 161 30.59 -3.95 4.05
CA ALA A 161 30.65 -5.39 3.86
C ALA A 161 29.46 -5.95 3.02
N GLU A 162 28.25 -5.40 3.19
CA GLU A 162 27.08 -5.76 2.38
C GLU A 162 27.28 -5.36 0.92
N ILE A 163 27.80 -4.16 0.66
CA ILE A 163 28.13 -3.70 -0.70
C ILE A 163 29.20 -4.58 -1.34
N ASP A 164 30.27 -4.87 -0.62
CA ASP A 164 31.37 -5.70 -1.12
C ASP A 164 30.88 -7.12 -1.45
N ALA A 165 29.98 -7.68 -0.64
CA ALA A 165 29.36 -8.97 -0.90
C ALA A 165 28.45 -8.94 -2.15
N GLU A 166 27.67 -7.88 -2.34
CA GLU A 166 26.82 -7.73 -3.52
C GLU A 166 27.64 -7.56 -4.81
N VAL A 167 28.71 -6.76 -4.76
CA VAL A 167 29.66 -6.60 -5.88
C VAL A 167 30.31 -7.93 -6.25
N ALA A 168 30.76 -8.70 -5.25
CA ALA A 168 31.33 -10.02 -5.48
C ALA A 168 30.32 -10.99 -6.12
N LEU A 169 29.06 -10.94 -5.69
CA LEU A 169 27.98 -11.74 -6.31
C LEU A 169 27.73 -11.33 -7.75
N MET A 170 27.70 -10.02 -8.04
CA MET A 170 27.51 -9.51 -9.40
C MET A 170 28.66 -9.95 -10.35
N GLU A 171 29.90 -9.96 -9.87
CA GLU A 171 31.03 -10.46 -10.67
C GLU A 171 30.90 -11.96 -10.96
N LEU A 172 30.45 -12.78 -9.99
CA LEU A 172 30.15 -14.19 -10.24
C LEU A 172 29.05 -14.39 -11.29
N VAL A 173 28.00 -13.56 -11.26
CA VAL A 173 26.94 -13.60 -12.28
C VAL A 173 27.48 -13.23 -13.65
N LYS A 174 28.31 -12.19 -13.76
CA LYS A 174 28.96 -11.81 -15.03
C LYS A 174 29.80 -12.96 -15.59
N VAL A 175 30.60 -13.63 -14.78
CA VAL A 175 31.41 -14.79 -15.19
C VAL A 175 30.51 -15.91 -15.70
N LYS A 176 29.40 -16.24 -15.02
CA LYS A 176 28.48 -17.27 -15.51
C LYS A 176 27.78 -16.89 -16.81
N VAL A 177 27.34 -15.65 -16.96
CA VAL A 177 26.70 -15.16 -18.18
C VAL A 177 27.68 -15.21 -19.35
N ASN A 178 28.91 -14.79 -19.14
CA ASN A 178 29.96 -14.86 -20.17
C ASN A 178 30.31 -16.32 -20.56
N TYR A 179 30.34 -17.22 -19.58
CA TYR A 179 30.55 -18.66 -19.84
C TYR A 179 29.39 -19.23 -20.69
N TRP A 180 28.14 -18.94 -20.36
CA TRP A 180 26.98 -19.38 -21.14
C TRP A 180 26.94 -18.77 -22.54
N ASN A 181 27.32 -17.52 -22.72
CA ASN A 181 27.44 -16.87 -24.02
C ASN A 181 28.56 -17.51 -24.87
N GLY A 182 29.68 -17.88 -24.23
CA GLY A 182 30.75 -18.62 -24.89
C GLY A 182 30.31 -19.98 -25.39
N ILE A 183 29.52 -20.74 -24.59
CA ILE A 183 28.98 -22.04 -25.03
C ILE A 183 27.99 -21.87 -26.19
N ARG A 184 27.11 -20.87 -26.13
CA ARG A 184 26.16 -20.59 -27.22
C ARG A 184 26.89 -20.27 -28.53
N ASN A 185 27.90 -19.42 -28.48
CA ASN A 185 28.68 -19.06 -29.64
C ASN A 185 29.44 -20.27 -30.23
N ALA A 186 30.01 -21.12 -29.37
CA ALA A 186 30.68 -22.35 -29.82
C ALA A 186 29.70 -23.37 -30.46
N ASN A 187 28.45 -23.43 -30.01
CA ASN A 187 27.43 -24.28 -30.62
C ASN A 187 26.93 -23.72 -31.97
N VAL A 188 26.81 -22.40 -32.09
CA VAL A 188 26.44 -21.75 -33.37
C VAL A 188 27.51 -21.95 -34.42
N GLU A 189 28.78 -21.93 -34.05
CA GLU A 189 29.91 -22.21 -34.98
C GLU A 189 29.95 -23.68 -35.42
N ARG A 190 29.46 -24.62 -34.61
CA ARG A 190 29.35 -26.05 -34.97
C ARG A 190 28.26 -26.35 -35.99
N ASP A 191 27.17 -25.60 -35.98
CA ASP A 191 26.05 -25.83 -36.90
C ASP A 191 26.25 -25.21 -38.29
N ASN A 192 27.37 -24.50 -38.50
CA ASN A 192 27.73 -23.85 -39.75
C ASN A 192 28.91 -24.55 -40.51
N VAL A 193 29.22 -25.82 -40.16
CA VAL A 193 30.24 -26.63 -40.87
C VAL A 193 29.59 -27.78 -41.60
#